data_4fcab3da1777b58b5a7866ab58c9f9dc
#
_entry.id   4fcab3da1777b58b5a7866ab58c9f9dc
#
_cell.length_a   1.000
_cell.length_b   1.000
_cell.length_c   1.000
_cell.angle_alpha   90.00
_cell.angle_beta   90.00
_cell.angle_gamma   90.00
#
_symmetry.space_group_name_H-M   'P 1'
#
loop_
_entity.id
_entity.type
_entity.pdbx_description
1 polymer ?
#
loop_
_entity_poly.entity_id
_entity_poly.type
_entity_poly.pdbx_seq_one_letter_code
_entity_poly.pdbx_strand_id
1 'polypeptide(L)'
;MKTRAFGPLLNKTKGEIKMKFELGQLVATRGINARLLEDSNFSKFLWNSFARYKNCDWGDIPQEDKRMNDSAVKNNDDRIVARYNDIYIITEWDRSVTTILFTHEY
;
A
#
# COMPACT_ATOMS: atom_id res chain seq x y z
N MET A 1 2.15 -17.97 3.43
CA MET A 1 1.03 -17.14 3.76
C MET A 1 0.11 -16.94 2.58
N LYS A 2 -1.19 -16.98 2.83
CA LYS A 2 -2.10 -16.81 1.76
C LYS A 2 -2.46 -15.38 1.54
N THR A 3 -2.48 -14.94 0.33
CA THR A 3 -2.90 -13.58 0.02
C THR A 3 -4.10 -13.64 -0.91
N ARG A 4 -4.76 -12.51 -1.02
CA ARG A 4 -5.92 -12.42 -1.87
C ARG A 4 -5.83 -11.14 -2.66
N ALA A 5 -5.98 -11.23 -3.96
CA ALA A 5 -5.94 -10.05 -4.81
C ALA A 5 -7.26 -9.31 -4.73
N PHE A 6 -7.21 -7.99 -4.65
CA PHE A 6 -8.40 -7.18 -4.80
C PHE A 6 -8.63 -6.99 -6.29
N GLY A 7 -9.82 -6.70 -6.67
CA GLY A 7 -10.12 -6.46 -8.05
C GLY A 7 -9.47 -5.20 -8.57
N PRO A 8 -9.53 -4.99 -9.81
CA PRO A 8 -8.94 -3.81 -10.42
C PRO A 8 -9.64 -2.56 -9.94
N LEU A 9 -8.86 -1.57 -9.87
CA LEU A 9 -9.42 -0.42 -9.40
C LEU A 9 -10.04 0.19 -10.49
N LEU A 10 -10.94 0.54 -10.55
CA LEU A 10 -11.59 1.06 -11.50
C LEU A 10 -11.42 2.09 -12.11
N ASN A 11 -11.60 2.22 -12.69
CA ASN A 11 -11.87 2.98 -13.56
C ASN A 11 -11.58 4.22 -13.62
N LYS A 12 -10.91 4.55 -14.07
CA LYS A 12 -10.57 5.67 -14.20
C LYS A 12 -11.15 6.20 -15.29
N THR A 13 -11.23 7.11 -15.43
CA THR A 13 -11.91 7.74 -16.28
C THR A 13 -11.06 8.45 -17.04
N LYS A 14 -10.96 8.27 -18.03
CA LYS A 14 -10.30 9.02 -18.87
C LYS A 14 -9.12 9.60 -18.49
N GLY A 15 -8.34 8.97 -17.97
CA GLY A 15 -7.03 9.48 -17.79
C GLY A 15 -6.85 10.62 -16.91
N GLU A 16 -7.79 10.93 -16.20
CA GLU A 16 -7.61 12.00 -15.44
C GLU A 16 -6.89 11.76 -14.22
N ILE A 17 -6.81 10.61 -13.66
CA ILE A 17 -6.13 10.38 -12.44
C ILE A 17 -4.73 9.97 -12.71
N LYS A 18 -3.76 10.81 -12.26
CA LYS A 18 -2.43 10.44 -12.44
C LYS A 18 -1.90 9.85 -11.22
N MET A 19 -1.40 8.64 -11.24
CA MET A 19 -0.78 7.96 -10.12
C MET A 19 0.63 8.49 -9.94
N LYS A 20 1.04 8.69 -8.70
CA LYS A 20 2.40 9.14 -8.41
C LYS A 20 3.41 8.04 -8.63
N PHE A 21 3.01 6.78 -8.48
CA PHE A 21 3.83 5.63 -8.81
C PHE A 21 2.90 4.46 -9.06
N GLU A 22 3.41 3.42 -9.72
CA GLU A 22 2.59 2.29 -10.04
C GLU A 22 2.53 1.31 -8.90
N LEU A 23 1.37 0.73 -8.67
CA LEU A 23 1.15 -0.19 -7.56
C LEU A 23 1.18 -1.65 -7.98
N GLY A 24 0.99 -1.92 -9.25
CA GLY A 24 0.86 -3.28 -9.72
C GLY A 24 -0.41 -3.91 -9.16
N GLN A 25 -0.37 -5.19 -8.93
CA GLN A 25 -1.52 -5.89 -8.39
C GLN A 25 -1.60 -5.65 -6.88
N LEU A 26 -2.76 -5.27 -6.38
CA LEU A 26 -2.94 -5.04 -4.96
C LEU A 26 -3.37 -6.34 -4.30
N VAL A 27 -2.63 -6.79 -3.30
CA VAL A 27 -2.96 -8.01 -2.58
C VAL A 27 -2.92 -7.75 -1.08
N ALA A 28 -3.62 -8.56 -0.33
CA ALA A 28 -3.62 -8.46 1.12
C ALA A 28 -3.50 -9.85 1.72
N THR A 29 -2.93 -9.93 2.90
CA THR A 29 -2.79 -11.21 3.59
C THR A 29 -4.15 -11.71 4.05
N ARG A 30 -4.19 -13.00 4.39
CA ARG A 30 -5.40 -13.58 4.94
C ARG A 30 -5.82 -12.83 6.21
N GLY A 31 -4.86 -12.44 7.06
CA GLY A 31 -5.18 -11.73 8.29
C GLY A 31 -5.84 -10.38 8.03
N ILE A 32 -5.32 -9.65 7.06
CA ILE A 32 -5.92 -8.36 6.68
C ILE A 32 -7.33 -8.59 6.14
N ASN A 33 -7.49 -9.55 5.24
CA ASN A 33 -8.81 -9.82 4.65
C ASN A 33 -9.82 -10.22 5.72
N ALA A 34 -9.41 -11.03 6.68
CA ALA A 34 -10.31 -11.44 7.74
C ALA A 34 -10.78 -10.24 8.58
N ARG A 35 -9.85 -9.35 8.91
CA ARG A 35 -10.20 -8.18 9.70
C ARG A 35 -11.09 -7.22 8.92
N LEU A 36 -10.87 -7.10 7.63
CA LEU A 36 -11.71 -6.23 6.80
C LEU A 36 -13.17 -6.70 6.80
N LEU A 37 -13.38 -8.01 6.86
CA LEU A 37 -14.74 -8.54 6.83
C LEU A 37 -15.49 -8.36 8.14
N GLU A 38 -14.80 -8.24 9.24
CA GLU A 38 -15.46 -8.17 10.52
C GLU A 38 -15.39 -6.85 11.25
N ASP A 39 -14.61 -5.90 10.78
CA ASP A 39 -14.37 -4.67 11.53
C ASP A 39 -14.44 -3.47 10.59
N SER A 40 -15.57 -2.79 10.62
CA SER A 40 -15.77 -1.65 9.72
C SER A 40 -14.86 -0.48 10.05
N ASN A 41 -14.46 -0.32 11.32
CA ASN A 41 -13.53 0.72 11.68
C ASN A 41 -12.14 0.43 11.12
N PHE A 42 -11.75 -0.83 11.13
CA PHE A 42 -10.48 -1.22 10.53
C PHE A 42 -10.52 -0.98 9.03
N SER A 43 -11.64 -1.26 8.40
CA SER A 43 -11.78 -1.04 6.97
C SER A 43 -11.57 0.43 6.62
N LYS A 44 -12.17 1.34 7.39
CA LYS A 44 -11.99 2.77 7.17
C LYS A 44 -10.53 3.17 7.37
N PHE A 45 -9.92 2.65 8.43
CA PHE A 45 -8.52 2.95 8.71
C PHE A 45 -7.63 2.49 7.57
N LEU A 46 -7.86 1.27 7.08
CA LEU A 46 -7.00 0.71 6.04
C LEU A 46 -7.10 1.52 4.75
N TRP A 47 -8.32 1.85 4.34
CA TRP A 47 -8.48 2.57 3.09
C TRP A 47 -7.99 4.02 3.18
N ASN A 48 -8.09 4.64 4.36
CA ASN A 48 -7.49 5.94 4.59
C ASN A 48 -5.97 5.84 4.51
N SER A 49 -5.39 4.80 5.08
CA SER A 49 -3.96 4.57 5.04
C SER A 49 -3.50 4.37 3.60
N PHE A 50 -4.26 3.60 2.84
CA PHE A 50 -3.93 3.34 1.44
C PHE A 50 -3.99 4.64 0.61
N ALA A 51 -4.95 5.51 0.90
CA ALA A 51 -5.03 6.80 0.22
C ALA A 51 -3.81 7.66 0.54
N ARG A 52 -3.35 7.64 1.78
CA ARG A 52 -2.13 8.34 2.17
C ARG A 52 -0.92 7.77 1.42
N TYR A 53 -0.86 6.46 1.33
CA TYR A 53 0.22 5.76 0.64
C TYR A 53 0.31 6.19 -0.83
N LYS A 54 -0.82 6.24 -1.50
CA LYS A 54 -0.85 6.64 -2.90
C LYS A 54 -0.41 8.08 -3.10
N ASN A 55 -0.48 8.89 -2.05
CA ASN A 55 -0.07 10.28 -2.12
C ASN A 55 1.31 10.51 -1.49
N CYS A 56 2.04 9.44 -1.28
CA CYS A 56 3.42 9.49 -0.77
C CYS A 56 3.50 10.03 0.66
N ASP A 57 2.45 9.80 1.44
CA ASP A 57 2.48 10.06 2.87
C ASP A 57 2.77 8.71 3.53
N TRP A 58 4.00 8.50 3.91
CA TRP A 58 4.50 7.18 4.27
C TRP A 58 4.20 6.74 5.70
N GLY A 59 3.48 7.54 6.46
CA GLY A 59 3.00 7.13 7.78
C GLY A 59 4.07 7.13 8.84
N ASP A 60 4.09 6.04 9.62
CA ASP A 60 4.84 5.99 10.87
C ASP A 60 6.21 5.35 10.68
N ILE A 61 7.03 5.88 9.81
CA ILE A 61 8.38 5.37 9.59
C ILE A 61 9.38 6.50 9.83
N PRO A 62 10.64 6.19 10.08
CA PRO A 62 11.64 7.23 10.31
C PRO A 62 11.81 8.14 9.10
N GLN A 63 12.25 9.35 9.35
CA GLN A 63 12.41 10.35 8.30
C GLN A 63 13.35 9.88 7.19
N GLU A 64 14.38 9.17 7.57
CA GLU A 64 15.32 8.65 6.58
C GLU A 64 14.65 7.66 5.65
N ASP A 65 13.80 6.80 6.17
CA ASP A 65 13.07 5.84 5.37
C ASP A 65 12.08 6.55 4.46
N LYS A 66 11.50 7.65 4.91
CA LYS A 66 10.61 8.45 4.07
C LYS A 66 11.39 9.01 2.88
N ARG A 67 12.59 9.48 3.11
CA ARG A 67 13.43 10.00 2.03
C ARG A 67 13.80 8.91 1.04
N MET A 68 14.06 7.70 1.53
CA MET A 68 14.35 6.58 0.66
C MET A 68 13.17 6.24 -0.23
N ASN A 69 11.96 6.27 0.35
CA ASN A 69 10.76 6.03 -0.44
C ASN A 69 10.56 7.12 -1.50
N ASP A 70 10.79 8.37 -1.14
CA ASP A 70 10.67 9.48 -2.09
C ASP A 70 11.64 9.29 -3.25
N SER A 71 12.84 8.85 -2.96
CA SER A 71 13.83 8.56 -3.99
C SER A 71 13.39 7.40 -4.86
N ALA A 72 12.85 6.36 -4.26
CA ALA A 72 12.37 5.18 -5.01
C ALA A 72 11.25 5.57 -5.97
N VAL A 73 10.38 6.47 -5.56
CA VAL A 73 9.31 6.95 -6.45
C VAL A 73 9.92 7.76 -7.59
N LYS A 74 10.81 8.68 -7.26
CA LYS A 74 11.38 9.56 -8.26
C LYS A 74 12.19 8.80 -9.30
N ASN A 75 12.95 7.82 -8.86
CA ASN A 75 13.85 7.07 -9.75
C ASN A 75 13.20 5.81 -10.31
N ASN A 76 12.00 5.48 -9.88
CA ASN A 76 11.27 4.30 -10.31
C ASN A 76 12.10 3.04 -10.08
N ASP A 77 12.70 2.93 -8.92
CA ASP A 77 13.52 1.78 -8.57
C ASP A 77 13.25 1.43 -7.11
N ASP A 78 13.87 0.44 -6.59
CA ASP A 78 13.76 0.02 -5.20
C ASP A 78 12.31 -0.12 -4.71
N ARG A 79 12.12 -0.88 -3.68
CA ARG A 79 10.78 -1.09 -3.14
C ARG A 79 10.39 0.04 -2.22
N ILE A 80 9.11 0.21 -2.01
CA ILE A 80 8.56 1.26 -1.15
C ILE A 80 7.89 0.58 0.02
N VAL A 81 8.21 1.01 1.24
CA VAL A 81 7.67 0.41 2.46
C VAL A 81 7.13 1.51 3.34
N ALA A 82 5.85 1.46 3.66
CA ALA A 82 5.23 2.42 4.56
C ALA A 82 4.53 1.68 5.70
N ARG A 83 4.39 2.33 6.83
CA ARG A 83 3.72 1.74 7.96
C ARG A 83 2.67 2.72 8.50
N TYR A 84 1.51 2.21 8.82
CA TYR A 84 0.43 2.98 9.42
C TYR A 84 -0.05 2.18 10.61
N ASN A 85 0.41 2.57 11.80
CA ASN A 85 0.09 1.85 13.04
C ASN A 85 0.58 0.39 12.92
N ASP A 86 -0.30 -0.58 12.85
CA ASP A 86 0.08 -2.00 12.84
C ASP A 86 -0.01 -2.64 11.46
N ILE A 87 -0.08 -1.84 10.41
CA ILE A 87 -0.03 -2.42 9.06
C ILE A 87 1.14 -1.85 8.27
N TYR A 88 1.66 -2.69 7.37
CA TYR A 88 2.60 -2.28 6.36
C TYR A 88 1.91 -2.27 5.01
N ILE A 89 2.30 -1.34 4.16
CA ILE A 89 1.95 -1.37 2.73
C ILE A 89 3.27 -1.35 1.98
N ILE A 90 3.51 -2.36 1.16
CA ILE A 90 4.80 -2.55 0.50
C ILE A 90 4.60 -2.74 -1.00
N THR A 91 5.28 -1.94 -1.80
CA THR A 91 5.27 -2.09 -3.25
C THR A 91 6.65 -2.60 -3.68
N GLU A 92 6.68 -3.68 -4.44
CA GLU A 92 7.94 -4.29 -4.84
C GLU A 92 8.70 -3.39 -5.81
N TRP A 93 10.00 -3.63 -5.89
CA TRP A 93 10.91 -2.75 -6.67
C TRP A 93 10.52 -2.65 -8.14
N ASP A 94 9.97 -3.71 -8.71
CA ASP A 94 9.57 -3.72 -10.12
C ASP A 94 8.13 -3.25 -10.32
N ARG A 95 7.48 -2.81 -9.27
CA ARG A 95 6.10 -2.34 -9.27
C ARG A 95 5.09 -3.41 -9.70
N SER A 96 5.46 -4.68 -9.51
CA SER A 96 4.56 -5.77 -9.91
C SER A 96 3.43 -5.98 -8.93
N VAL A 97 3.66 -5.72 -7.65
CA VAL A 97 2.66 -6.02 -6.64
C VAL A 97 2.81 -5.10 -5.43
N THR A 98 1.68 -4.70 -4.87
CA THR A 98 1.62 -3.97 -3.61
C THR A 98 0.89 -4.86 -2.61
N THR A 99 1.50 -5.11 -1.47
CA THR A 99 0.97 -6.00 -0.45
C THR A 99 0.62 -5.23 0.81
N ILE A 100 -0.56 -5.52 1.37
CA ILE A 100 -0.95 -4.98 2.67
C ILE A 100 -0.92 -6.14 3.67
N LEU A 101 -0.21 -5.95 4.77
CA LEU A 101 -0.06 -6.99 5.78
C LEU A 101 0.05 -6.35 7.15
N PHE A 102 -0.21 -7.13 8.20
CA PHE A 102 0.02 -6.64 9.55
C PHE A 102 1.51 -6.67 9.85
N THR A 103 1.96 -5.80 10.74
CA THR A 103 3.38 -5.74 11.09
C THR A 103 3.88 -7.06 11.66
N HIS A 104 3.02 -7.80 12.38
CA HIS A 104 3.44 -9.09 12.93
C HIS A 104 3.49 -10.20 11.88
N GLU A 105 3.02 -9.94 10.69
CA GLU A 105 3.08 -10.93 9.62
C GLU A 105 4.32 -10.78 8.75
N TYR A 106 5.08 -9.73 8.99
CA TYR A 106 6.28 -9.50 8.20
C TYR A 106 7.44 -10.36 8.73
#